data_1320f8c9c4610b451137c3527a8d0d53
#
_entry.id   1320f8c9c4610b451137c3527a8d0d53
#
_cell.length_a   1.000
_cell.length_b   1.000
_cell.length_c   1.000
_cell.angle_alpha   90.00
_cell.angle_beta   90.00
_cell.angle_gamma   90.00
#
_symmetry.space_group_name_H-M   'P 1'
#
loop_
_entity.id
_entity.type
_entity.pdbx_description
1 polymer ?
#
loop_
_entity_poly.entity_id
_entity_poly.type
_entity_poly.pdbx_seq_one_letter_code
_entity_poly.pdbx_strand_id
1 'polypeptide(L)'
;KEKRKMEPTLLVKMDIENSKVMSEEIFGPILPIIPFDKLSEPMDYITARPKPLALYLFTRDPGVKDLVLDNVLFGGGCINDTIFHNNNSNIPQRGVGESGFGGGYHGKAGFETFSHVKVILKQSNEIELPLRYPPYQKKLKIVRSMMSR
;
A
#
# COMPACT_ATOMS: atom_id res chain seq x y z
N LYS A 1 23.66 32.60 -20.29
CA LYS A 1 22.90 31.35 -20.17
C LYS A 1 22.31 31.31 -18.74
N GLU A 2 21.03 31.48 -18.60
CA GLU A 2 20.32 31.36 -17.30
C GLU A 2 20.60 29.96 -16.73
N LYS A 3 21.08 29.93 -15.47
CA LYS A 3 21.30 28.68 -14.76
C LYS A 3 19.90 28.13 -14.43
N ARG A 4 19.48 27.06 -15.09
CA ARG A 4 18.24 26.32 -14.76
C ARG A 4 18.40 25.58 -13.42
N LYS A 5 18.54 26.34 -12.34
CA LYS A 5 18.70 25.85 -10.97
C LYS A 5 17.72 26.57 -10.08
N MET A 6 17.01 25.79 -9.28
CA MET A 6 16.20 26.29 -8.16
C MET A 6 16.91 25.91 -6.85
N GLU A 7 17.00 26.83 -5.93
CA GLU A 7 17.56 26.56 -4.61
C GLU A 7 16.56 25.82 -3.72
N PRO A 8 16.99 25.00 -2.77
CA PRO A 8 16.14 24.40 -1.77
C PRO A 8 15.32 25.47 -1.03
N THR A 9 14.02 25.34 -1.05
CA THR A 9 13.09 26.35 -0.56
C THR A 9 12.11 25.76 0.44
N LEU A 10 12.01 26.38 1.62
CA LEU A 10 11.00 26.06 2.62
C LEU A 10 9.83 27.02 2.51
N LEU A 11 8.62 26.47 2.37
CA LEU A 11 7.39 27.24 2.37
C LEU A 11 6.73 27.16 3.76
N VAL A 12 6.62 28.29 4.43
CA VAL A 12 6.00 28.41 5.75
C VAL A 12 4.83 29.40 5.71
N LYS A 13 3.87 29.25 6.62
CA LYS A 13 2.70 30.14 6.74
C LYS A 13 1.91 30.28 5.43
N MET A 14 1.69 29.18 4.75
CA MET A 14 0.96 29.12 3.49
C MET A 14 -0.52 28.81 3.73
N ASP A 15 -1.36 29.19 2.78
CA ASP A 15 -2.75 28.75 2.72
C ASP A 15 -2.80 27.30 2.23
N ILE A 16 -3.12 26.37 3.12
CA ILE A 16 -3.11 24.93 2.85
C ILE A 16 -4.18 24.54 1.83
N GLU A 17 -5.34 25.20 1.89
CA GLU A 17 -6.49 24.82 1.07
C GLU A 17 -6.39 25.35 -0.37
N ASN A 18 -5.77 26.51 -0.57
CA ASN A 18 -5.71 27.18 -1.86
C ASN A 18 -4.33 27.15 -2.53
N SER A 19 -3.32 26.60 -1.87
CA SER A 19 -1.97 26.55 -2.45
C SER A 19 -1.82 25.35 -3.40
N LYS A 20 -1.38 25.61 -4.63
CA LYS A 20 -1.10 24.56 -5.63
C LYS A 20 -0.08 23.53 -5.16
N VAL A 21 0.90 23.90 -4.35
CA VAL A 21 1.90 22.99 -3.78
C VAL A 21 1.28 21.93 -2.85
N MET A 22 0.03 22.10 -2.42
CA MET A 22 -0.70 21.14 -1.61
C MET A 22 -1.68 20.28 -2.42
N SER A 23 -1.91 20.62 -3.69
CA SER A 23 -2.83 19.89 -4.59
C SER A 23 -2.13 19.27 -5.79
N GLU A 24 -0.92 19.70 -6.11
CA GLU A 24 -0.12 19.20 -7.24
C GLU A 24 1.18 18.58 -6.72
N GLU A 25 1.72 17.58 -7.45
CA GLU A 25 3.00 16.98 -7.11
C GLU A 25 4.15 17.97 -7.30
N ILE A 26 4.97 18.16 -6.25
CA ILE A 26 6.12 19.07 -6.28
C ILE A 26 7.33 18.32 -6.84
N PHE A 27 7.59 18.43 -8.14
CA PHE A 27 8.81 17.90 -8.76
C PHE A 27 9.95 18.93 -8.68
N GLY A 28 10.38 19.28 -7.47
CA GLY A 28 11.41 20.28 -7.26
C GLY A 28 11.86 20.40 -5.80
N PRO A 29 12.87 21.21 -5.52
CA PRO A 29 13.44 21.34 -4.19
C PRO A 29 12.63 22.30 -3.29
N ILE A 30 11.32 22.08 -3.19
CA ILE A 30 10.40 22.88 -2.38
C ILE A 30 9.79 21.98 -1.32
N LEU A 31 9.82 22.39 -0.06
CA LEU A 31 9.23 21.69 1.07
C LEU A 31 8.22 22.60 1.79
N PRO A 32 6.91 22.30 1.71
CA PRO A 32 5.92 22.94 2.57
C PRO A 32 6.05 22.45 4.01
N ILE A 33 6.00 23.38 4.97
CA ILE A 33 6.02 23.08 6.40
C ILE A 33 4.72 23.60 7.00
N ILE A 34 3.94 22.69 7.57
CA ILE A 34 2.65 22.96 8.17
C ILE A 34 2.74 22.58 9.65
N PRO A 35 2.73 23.58 10.56
CA PRO A 35 2.65 23.32 11.99
C PRO A 35 1.25 22.81 12.35
N PHE A 36 1.18 21.98 13.37
CA PHE A 36 -0.07 21.49 13.95
C PHE A 36 0.05 21.43 15.48
N ASP A 37 -1.07 21.56 16.18
CA ASP A 37 -1.13 21.49 17.64
C ASP A 37 -1.54 20.08 18.11
N LYS A 38 -2.37 19.39 17.34
CA LYS A 38 -2.87 18.05 17.65
C LYS A 38 -2.53 17.08 16.53
N LEU A 39 -2.11 15.87 16.89
CA LEU A 39 -1.77 14.82 15.94
C LEU A 39 -2.96 14.44 15.03
N SER A 40 -4.20 14.60 15.50
CA SER A 40 -5.39 14.37 14.68
C SER A 40 -5.45 15.27 13.44
N GLU A 41 -4.95 16.48 13.49
CA GLU A 41 -5.01 17.45 12.39
C GLU A 41 -4.32 16.94 11.11
N PRO A 42 -3.03 16.54 11.15
CA PRO A 42 -2.39 15.96 9.96
C PRO A 42 -2.97 14.60 9.58
N MET A 43 -3.44 13.80 10.53
CA MET A 43 -4.08 12.50 10.23
C MET A 43 -5.40 12.70 9.46
N ASP A 44 -6.25 13.61 9.91
CA ASP A 44 -7.51 13.95 9.25
C ASP A 44 -7.26 14.56 7.87
N TYR A 45 -6.26 15.43 7.76
CA TYR A 45 -5.84 16.05 6.51
C TYR A 45 -5.44 15.00 5.46
N ILE A 46 -4.61 14.01 5.84
CA ILE A 46 -4.15 12.95 4.93
C ILE A 46 -5.32 12.00 4.59
N THR A 47 -6.15 11.68 5.58
CA THR A 47 -7.26 10.72 5.42
C THR A 47 -8.37 11.27 4.51
N ALA A 48 -8.60 12.57 4.51
CA ALA A 48 -9.59 13.23 3.66
C ALA A 48 -9.16 13.36 2.19
N ARG A 49 -7.91 13.04 1.84
CA ARG A 49 -7.32 13.22 0.51
C ARG A 49 -6.97 11.89 -0.16
N PRO A 50 -6.62 11.90 -1.46
CA PRO A 50 -6.06 10.72 -2.14
C PRO A 50 -4.88 10.14 -1.35
N LYS A 51 -4.83 8.81 -1.26
CA LYS A 51 -3.86 8.13 -0.40
C LYS A 51 -2.44 8.34 -0.89
N PRO A 52 -1.51 8.80 -0.03
CA PRO A 52 -0.15 9.10 -0.44
C PRO A 52 0.61 7.80 -0.79
N LEU A 53 1.56 7.93 -1.70
CA LEU A 53 2.48 6.84 -2.04
C LEU A 53 3.36 6.47 -0.85
N ALA A 54 3.85 7.48 -0.11
CA ALA A 54 4.72 7.27 1.04
C ALA A 54 4.36 8.15 2.23
N LEU A 55 4.60 7.64 3.44
CA LEU A 55 4.51 8.37 4.69
C LEU A 55 5.78 8.15 5.52
N TYR A 56 6.35 9.23 6.02
CA TYR A 56 7.52 9.19 6.91
C TYR A 56 7.14 9.79 8.26
N LEU A 57 7.22 8.97 9.30
CA LEU A 57 6.86 9.38 10.66
C LEU A 57 8.10 9.44 11.53
N PHE A 58 8.36 10.59 12.14
CA PHE A 58 9.44 10.77 13.11
C PHE A 58 8.86 10.90 14.50
N THR A 59 9.06 9.91 15.35
CA THR A 59 8.58 9.89 16.72
C THR A 59 9.42 8.96 17.60
N ARG A 60 9.47 9.25 18.90
CA ARG A 60 10.00 8.34 19.92
C ARG A 60 8.90 7.67 20.73
N ASP A 61 7.65 8.11 20.55
CA ASP A 61 6.49 7.59 21.26
C ASP A 61 5.90 6.41 20.47
N PRO A 62 5.90 5.18 21.03
CA PRO A 62 5.32 4.02 20.38
C PRO A 62 3.80 4.15 20.20
N GLY A 63 3.11 4.84 21.11
CA GLY A 63 1.67 5.07 21.00
C GLY A 63 1.31 5.95 19.80
N VAL A 64 2.10 7.00 19.56
CA VAL A 64 1.96 7.83 18.35
C VAL A 64 2.22 7.02 17.08
N LYS A 65 3.26 6.18 17.11
CA LYS A 65 3.58 5.29 15.98
C LYS A 65 2.40 4.37 15.65
N ASP A 66 1.90 3.66 16.64
CA ASP A 66 0.82 2.69 16.46
C ASP A 66 -0.48 3.39 16.03
N LEU A 67 -0.80 4.53 16.64
CA LEU A 67 -1.97 5.34 16.27
C LEU A 67 -1.94 5.76 14.80
N VAL A 68 -0.80 6.25 14.30
CA VAL A 68 -0.68 6.68 12.89
C VAL A 68 -0.75 5.48 11.95
N LEU A 69 -0.04 4.39 12.25
CA LEU A 69 -0.03 3.19 11.39
C LEU A 69 -1.39 2.52 11.29
N ASP A 70 -2.19 2.53 12.37
CA ASP A 70 -3.50 1.90 12.39
C ASP A 70 -4.59 2.74 11.72
N ASN A 71 -4.42 4.06 11.65
CA ASN A 71 -5.49 4.96 11.20
C ASN A 71 -5.20 5.69 9.89
N VAL A 72 -3.96 5.73 9.41
CA VAL A 72 -3.60 6.40 8.17
C VAL A 72 -3.20 5.40 7.10
N LEU A 73 -3.93 5.38 5.99
CA LEU A 73 -3.63 4.49 4.87
C LEU A 73 -2.68 5.16 3.88
N PHE A 74 -1.57 4.48 3.55
CA PHE A 74 -0.54 4.93 2.61
C PHE A 74 0.13 3.72 1.92
N GLY A 75 0.89 3.95 0.85
CA GLY A 75 1.52 2.87 0.08
C GLY A 75 2.67 2.20 0.81
N GLY A 76 3.64 2.96 1.25
CA GLY A 76 4.79 2.49 2.01
C GLY A 76 5.39 3.61 2.85
N GLY A 77 6.42 3.34 3.66
CA GLY A 77 7.02 4.40 4.47
C GLY A 77 8.13 3.96 5.39
N CYS A 78 8.62 4.90 6.18
CA CYS A 78 9.63 4.66 7.20
C CYS A 78 9.23 5.28 8.54
N ILE A 79 9.69 4.67 9.61
CA ILE A 79 9.65 5.26 10.95
C ILE A 79 11.06 5.74 11.29
N ASN A 80 11.18 7.02 11.63
CA ASN A 80 12.44 7.70 11.94
C ASN A 80 13.49 7.65 10.81
N ASP A 81 13.01 7.55 9.56
CA ASP A 81 13.84 7.54 8.36
C ASP A 81 13.02 8.00 7.15
N THR A 82 13.66 8.17 6.00
CA THR A 82 13.04 8.53 4.72
C THR A 82 13.60 7.65 3.60
N ILE A 83 12.83 7.39 2.56
CA ILE A 83 13.26 6.79 1.29
C ILE A 83 13.84 5.36 1.39
N PHE A 84 14.52 4.98 2.47
CA PHE A 84 15.25 3.71 2.57
C PHE A 84 14.40 2.45 2.37
N HIS A 85 13.08 2.52 2.59
CA HIS A 85 12.18 1.43 2.22
C HIS A 85 12.21 1.13 0.72
N ASN A 86 12.53 2.13 -0.14
CA ASN A 86 12.65 1.95 -1.59
C ASN A 86 13.95 1.25 -2.02
N ASN A 87 14.97 1.25 -1.17
CA ASN A 87 16.28 0.69 -1.51
C ASN A 87 16.39 -0.81 -1.22
N ASN A 88 15.41 -1.39 -0.55
CA ASN A 88 15.42 -2.81 -0.24
C ASN A 88 14.59 -3.58 -1.29
N SER A 89 15.28 -4.34 -2.15
CA SER A 89 14.64 -5.13 -3.21
C SER A 89 13.71 -6.25 -2.70
N ASN A 90 13.76 -6.59 -1.41
CA ASN A 90 12.87 -7.57 -0.80
C ASN A 90 11.56 -6.94 -0.26
N ILE A 91 11.50 -5.62 -0.19
CA ILE A 91 10.30 -4.88 0.25
C ILE A 91 9.53 -4.46 -1.00
N PRO A 92 8.30 -4.96 -1.21
CA PRO A 92 7.50 -4.53 -2.35
C PRO A 92 7.11 -3.07 -2.22
N GLN A 93 7.37 -2.31 -3.27
CA GLN A 93 6.91 -0.93 -3.41
C GLN A 93 5.55 -0.93 -4.08
N ARG A 94 4.58 -0.33 -3.43
CA ARG A 94 3.22 -0.20 -3.98
C ARG A 94 2.56 1.07 -3.48
N GLY A 95 1.71 1.65 -4.32
CA GLY A 95 0.76 2.66 -3.90
C GLY A 95 -0.57 2.04 -3.44
N VAL A 96 -1.50 2.90 -3.09
CA VAL A 96 -2.85 2.54 -2.66
C VAL A 96 -3.85 3.53 -3.27
N GLY A 97 -4.95 3.04 -3.86
CA GLY A 97 -5.90 3.89 -4.55
C GLY A 97 -5.24 4.67 -5.71
N GLU A 98 -5.33 6.00 -5.69
CA GLU A 98 -4.79 6.85 -6.76
C GLU A 98 -3.25 6.87 -6.81
N SER A 99 -2.56 6.55 -5.72
CA SER A 99 -1.10 6.48 -5.71
C SER A 99 -0.53 5.20 -6.31
N GLY A 100 -1.36 4.20 -6.61
CA GLY A 100 -0.92 2.96 -7.25
C GLY A 100 -1.97 1.87 -7.29
N PHE A 101 -1.93 1.07 -8.35
CA PHE A 101 -2.84 -0.03 -8.63
C PHE A 101 -2.14 -1.37 -8.61
N GLY A 102 -2.77 -2.39 -8.00
CA GLY A 102 -2.35 -3.79 -8.10
C GLY A 102 -1.17 -4.16 -7.22
N GLY A 103 -0.37 -5.14 -7.69
CA GLY A 103 0.80 -5.64 -7.00
C GLY A 103 1.94 -4.64 -6.95
N GLY A 104 2.87 -4.83 -6.03
CA GLY A 104 4.06 -4.00 -5.95
C GLY A 104 5.10 -4.36 -7.01
N TYR A 105 6.17 -3.57 -7.09
CA TYR A 105 7.38 -3.91 -7.81
C TYR A 105 8.52 -4.21 -6.82
N HIS A 106 9.64 -4.67 -7.30
CA HIS A 106 10.76 -5.29 -6.61
C HIS A 106 10.55 -6.77 -6.21
N GLY A 107 11.62 -7.53 -6.40
CA GLY A 107 11.74 -8.93 -6.01
C GLY A 107 10.56 -9.80 -6.47
N LYS A 108 10.08 -10.63 -5.58
CA LYS A 108 8.97 -11.55 -5.83
C LYS A 108 7.68 -10.82 -6.23
N ALA A 109 7.37 -9.69 -5.60
CA ALA A 109 6.16 -8.93 -5.89
C ALA A 109 6.16 -8.40 -7.32
N GLY A 110 7.31 -7.93 -7.83
CA GLY A 110 7.44 -7.50 -9.22
C GLY A 110 7.25 -8.65 -10.20
N PHE A 111 7.83 -9.82 -9.91
CA PHE A 111 7.62 -11.01 -10.72
C PHE A 111 6.14 -11.42 -10.76
N GLU A 112 5.47 -11.46 -9.61
CA GLU A 112 4.05 -11.81 -9.50
C GLU A 112 3.14 -10.82 -10.23
N THR A 113 3.46 -9.52 -10.17
CA THR A 113 2.70 -8.45 -10.85
C THR A 113 2.67 -8.65 -12.38
N PHE A 114 3.76 -9.11 -12.98
CA PHE A 114 3.85 -9.36 -14.42
C PHE A 114 3.63 -10.84 -14.80
N SER A 115 3.14 -11.66 -13.88
CA SER A 115 2.91 -13.08 -14.07
C SER A 115 1.43 -13.43 -13.94
N HIS A 116 1.02 -14.46 -14.67
CA HIS A 116 -0.30 -15.07 -14.51
C HIS A 116 -0.18 -16.40 -13.80
N VAL A 117 -0.84 -16.54 -12.65
CA VAL A 117 -0.88 -17.80 -11.91
C VAL A 117 -1.86 -18.76 -12.59
N LYS A 118 -1.32 -19.85 -13.11
CA LYS A 118 -2.13 -20.95 -13.65
C LYS A 118 -2.24 -22.07 -12.61
N VAL A 119 -3.45 -22.34 -12.17
CA VAL A 119 -3.73 -23.44 -11.26
C VAL A 119 -4.09 -24.69 -12.07
N ILE A 120 -3.36 -25.80 -11.85
CA ILE A 120 -3.60 -27.07 -12.50
C ILE A 120 -3.75 -28.14 -11.41
N LEU A 121 -4.93 -28.75 -11.35
CA LEU A 121 -5.18 -29.94 -10.53
C LEU A 121 -4.98 -31.17 -11.40
N LYS A 122 -3.93 -31.94 -11.14
CA LYS A 122 -3.70 -33.23 -11.78
C LYS A 122 -4.30 -34.34 -10.93
N GLN A 123 -5.34 -35.00 -11.44
CA GLN A 123 -5.91 -36.20 -10.82
C GLN A 123 -5.03 -37.42 -11.15
N SER A 124 -4.92 -38.36 -10.20
CA SER A 124 -4.34 -39.65 -10.45
C SER A 124 -5.24 -40.46 -11.41
N ASN A 125 -4.61 -41.19 -12.33
CA ASN A 125 -5.32 -42.11 -13.22
C ASN A 125 -5.57 -43.50 -12.56
N GLU A 126 -4.95 -43.75 -11.40
CA GLU A 126 -5.04 -45.02 -10.69
C GLU A 126 -6.12 -45.01 -9.60
N ILE A 127 -6.46 -43.84 -9.08
CA ILE A 127 -7.44 -43.67 -8.00
C ILE A 127 -8.58 -42.81 -8.48
N GLU A 128 -9.74 -43.40 -8.58
CA GLU A 128 -10.97 -42.72 -8.91
C GLU A 128 -11.87 -42.62 -7.67
N LEU A 129 -12.40 -41.42 -7.41
CA LEU A 129 -13.33 -41.22 -6.31
C LEU A 129 -14.78 -41.35 -6.78
N PRO A 130 -15.45 -42.47 -6.46
CA PRO A 130 -16.83 -42.73 -6.94
C PRO A 130 -17.83 -41.65 -6.49
N LEU A 131 -17.48 -40.85 -5.48
CA LEU A 131 -18.29 -39.70 -5.01
C LEU A 131 -18.47 -38.59 -6.04
N ARG A 132 -17.61 -38.52 -7.06
CA ARG A 132 -17.63 -37.48 -8.11
C ARG A 132 -18.69 -37.74 -9.19
N TYR A 133 -19.23 -38.97 -9.26
CA TYR A 133 -20.14 -39.39 -10.32
C TYR A 133 -21.53 -39.75 -9.79
N PRO A 134 -22.58 -39.57 -10.60
CA PRO A 134 -23.92 -40.04 -10.27
C PRO A 134 -23.98 -41.58 -10.08
N PRO A 135 -25.01 -42.10 -9.38
CA PRO A 135 -26.07 -41.36 -8.69
C PRO A 135 -25.62 -40.82 -7.33
N TYR A 136 -26.07 -39.59 -6.97
CA TYR A 136 -25.61 -38.88 -5.77
C TYR A 136 -26.42 -39.14 -4.51
N GLN A 137 -27.64 -39.70 -4.62
CA GLN A 137 -28.60 -39.80 -3.51
C GLN A 137 -28.03 -40.47 -2.24
N LYS A 138 -27.27 -41.55 -2.41
CA LYS A 138 -26.63 -42.25 -1.27
C LYS A 138 -25.35 -41.57 -0.78
N LYS A 139 -24.80 -40.62 -1.54
CA LYS A 139 -23.50 -39.97 -1.31
C LYS A 139 -23.65 -38.56 -0.70
N LEU A 140 -24.84 -37.99 -0.73
CA LEU A 140 -25.11 -36.60 -0.30
C LEU A 140 -24.65 -36.30 1.14
N LYS A 141 -24.80 -37.26 2.05
CA LYS A 141 -24.36 -37.07 3.46
C LYS A 141 -22.84 -36.91 3.54
N ILE A 142 -22.10 -37.72 2.77
CA ILE A 142 -20.63 -37.69 2.75
C ILE A 142 -20.13 -36.39 2.10
N VAL A 143 -20.72 -35.99 0.97
CA VAL A 143 -20.36 -34.75 0.26
C VAL A 143 -20.63 -33.52 1.13
N ARG A 144 -21.79 -33.45 1.80
CA ARG A 144 -22.11 -32.37 2.73
C ARG A 144 -21.12 -32.27 3.87
N SER A 145 -20.72 -33.41 4.46
CA SER A 145 -19.71 -33.41 5.53
C SER A 145 -18.32 -32.94 5.08
N MET A 146 -17.97 -33.12 3.80
CA MET A 146 -16.70 -32.63 3.25
C MET A 146 -16.73 -31.12 2.93
N MET A 147 -17.90 -30.57 2.59
CA MET A 147 -18.08 -29.16 2.26
C MET A 147 -18.33 -28.27 3.47
N SER A 148 -18.60 -28.85 4.64
CA SER A 148 -18.90 -28.11 5.91
C SER A 148 -17.66 -27.90 6.78
N ARG A 149 -16.47 -28.07 6.23
CA ARG A 149 -15.17 -27.74 6.82
C ARG A 149 -14.60 -26.55 6.06
#